data_f6918c9dcbeed843e6016b8eff924425
#
_entry.id   f6918c9dcbeed843e6016b8eff924425
#
_cell.length_a   1.000
_cell.length_b   1.000
_cell.length_c   1.000
_cell.angle_alpha   90.00
_cell.angle_beta   90.00
_cell.angle_gamma   90.00
#
_symmetry.space_group_name_H-M   'P 1'
#
loop_
_entity.id
_entity.type
_entity.pdbx_description
1 polymer ?
#
loop_
_entity_poly.entity_id
_entity_poly.type
_entity_poly.pdbx_seq_one_letter_code
_entity_poly.pdbx_strand_id
1 'polypeptide(L)'
;MSKTLIGILDVGKTHTKFIVADADSGRIAAQHERASRSIDGPVIRALDVVGIERWLRETLSAFPDKAAIEALVPVAHGAAAVLLDSEEQVHFAPDYEDHAFELVAETYRTQRDPFSETFSPFLPLGLNMGRQLFFLESRHATEFERIQSCLLYPQYWAWRLCGEKASEVTSLGCHSDLWRPREAKPSGLADRRGWSRMLPPLRAASDTLGRVSAELVHATGLDPGCRVHCGIHDSNASYLSHRIGRPAAEPFSVVSSGTWIIVMAHGSDLSRLRESHDMLANVDALGRAVPTARFMGGREYEAISGHGDAPVVPTRDALASILRRRAFALPPARAALKRPGFAGRLIRTEGLKGEERAALATAYLALRTDRRLSDLGATGDILVDGPLSTNRLYVELLANLRPECPIRLCDVRSGVLRASLVLAGIRPRAADYFHFALADRLHEFMAYKSEWTDLAYPHT
;
A
#
# COMPACT_ATOMS: atom_id res chain seq x y z
N MET A 1 37.26 -2.81 -4.76
CA MET A 1 36.10 -2.94 -5.65
C MET A 1 35.30 -1.64 -5.54
N SER A 2 34.88 -1.03 -6.64
CA SER A 2 34.02 0.13 -6.58
C SER A 2 32.68 -0.26 -5.96
N LYS A 3 32.19 0.53 -5.05
CA LYS A 3 30.92 0.30 -4.36
C LYS A 3 29.78 0.59 -5.34
N THR A 4 28.91 -0.40 -5.58
CA THR A 4 27.70 -0.23 -6.38
C THR A 4 26.54 0.15 -5.49
N LEU A 5 25.93 1.30 -5.73
CA LEU A 5 24.80 1.83 -4.94
C LEU A 5 23.53 1.88 -5.77
N ILE A 6 22.41 1.64 -5.11
CA ILE A 6 21.05 1.78 -5.67
C ILE A 6 20.32 2.85 -4.86
N GLY A 7 19.82 3.88 -5.56
CA GLY A 7 18.98 4.91 -4.97
C GLY A 7 17.50 4.54 -5.08
N ILE A 8 16.75 4.68 -4.01
CA ILE A 8 15.33 4.35 -3.94
C ILE A 8 14.60 5.62 -3.50
N LEU A 9 13.71 6.11 -4.34
CA LEU A 9 12.81 7.21 -4.01
C LEU A 9 11.46 6.63 -3.60
N ASP A 10 11.21 6.56 -2.30
CA ASP A 10 9.97 6.04 -1.70
C ASP A 10 9.07 7.22 -1.30
N VAL A 11 8.05 7.50 -2.12
CA VAL A 11 7.13 8.61 -1.93
C VAL A 11 5.83 8.12 -1.31
N GLY A 12 5.83 8.02 0.00
CA GLY A 12 4.64 7.67 0.78
C GLY A 12 3.71 8.86 1.03
N LYS A 13 2.49 8.59 1.46
CA LYS A 13 1.46 9.63 1.73
C LYS A 13 1.86 10.55 2.89
N THR A 14 2.55 10.04 3.90
CA THR A 14 2.94 10.80 5.11
C THR A 14 4.41 11.20 5.11
N HIS A 15 5.27 10.39 4.52
CA HIS A 15 6.71 10.60 4.46
C HIS A 15 7.26 10.23 3.09
N THR A 16 8.18 11.04 2.61
CA THR A 16 9.01 10.74 1.44
C THR A 16 10.41 10.41 1.91
N LYS A 17 10.96 9.29 1.42
CA LYS A 17 12.31 8.82 1.76
C LYS A 17 13.17 8.70 0.51
N PHE A 18 14.44 9.04 0.66
CA PHE A 18 15.47 8.66 -0.29
C PHE A 18 16.44 7.73 0.42
N ILE A 19 16.46 6.48 -0.02
CA ILE A 19 17.26 5.40 0.57
C ILE A 19 18.36 5.06 -0.42
N VAL A 20 19.60 5.01 0.05
CA VAL A 20 20.74 4.53 -0.72
C VAL A 20 21.13 3.17 -0.16
N ALA A 21 21.07 2.15 -1.02
CA ALA A 21 21.40 0.77 -0.66
C ALA A 21 22.69 0.32 -1.35
N ASP A 22 23.50 -0.42 -0.63
CA ASP A 22 24.66 -1.12 -1.16
C ASP A 22 24.19 -2.40 -1.86
N ALA A 23 24.48 -2.53 -3.15
CA ALA A 23 23.99 -3.62 -3.99
C ALA A 23 24.54 -4.99 -3.58
N ASP A 24 25.77 -5.05 -3.09
CA ASP A 24 26.43 -6.31 -2.74
C ASP A 24 25.95 -6.87 -1.40
N SER A 25 25.80 -5.99 -0.42
CA SER A 25 25.37 -6.39 0.93
C SER A 25 23.87 -6.34 1.14
N GLY A 26 23.14 -5.60 0.29
CA GLY A 26 21.70 -5.32 0.45
C GLY A 26 21.39 -4.42 1.65
N ARG A 27 22.40 -3.76 2.26
CA ARG A 27 22.22 -2.90 3.43
C ARG A 27 22.00 -1.45 3.05
N ILE A 28 21.26 -0.74 3.89
CA ILE A 28 21.10 0.71 3.76
C ILE A 28 22.44 1.39 4.09
N ALA A 29 22.97 2.14 3.11
CA ALA A 29 24.17 2.95 3.25
C ALA A 29 23.83 4.36 3.76
N ALA A 30 22.68 4.91 3.31
CA ALA A 30 22.16 6.20 3.79
C ALA A 30 20.64 6.23 3.64
N GLN A 31 19.99 7.03 4.47
CA GLN A 31 18.57 7.32 4.37
C GLN A 31 18.31 8.76 4.75
N HIS A 32 17.56 9.44 3.91
CA HIS A 32 17.05 10.79 4.13
C HIS A 32 15.54 10.75 4.10
N GLU A 33 14.88 11.59 4.90
CA GLU A 33 13.42 11.58 5.02
C GLU A 33 12.90 13.01 5.17
N ARG A 34 11.73 13.25 4.59
CA ARG A 34 10.92 14.44 4.82
C ARG A 34 9.45 14.08 5.00
N ALA A 35 8.69 14.91 5.69
CA ALA A 35 7.25 14.81 5.72
C ALA A 35 6.67 15.11 4.33
N SER A 36 5.79 14.23 3.83
CA SER A 36 4.94 14.50 2.67
C SER A 36 3.82 15.44 3.09
N ARG A 37 3.50 16.40 2.24
CA ARG A 37 2.45 17.39 2.50
C ARG A 37 1.57 17.53 1.28
N SER A 38 0.31 17.84 1.51
CA SER A 38 -0.57 18.35 0.49
C SER A 38 -0.46 19.88 0.49
N ILE A 39 -0.56 20.47 -0.69
CA ILE A 39 -0.57 21.91 -0.90
C ILE A 39 -1.92 22.34 -1.48
N ASP A 40 -2.25 23.62 -1.38
CA ASP A 40 -3.39 24.17 -2.08
C ASP A 40 -3.06 24.26 -3.58
N GLY A 41 -3.85 23.54 -4.37
CA GLY A 41 -3.78 23.63 -5.83
C GLY A 41 -4.81 24.64 -6.36
N PRO A 42 -4.80 24.92 -7.69
CA PRO A 42 -5.67 25.92 -8.28
C PRO A 42 -7.17 25.56 -8.19
N VAL A 43 -7.51 24.30 -8.10
CA VAL A 43 -8.91 23.80 -8.09
C VAL A 43 -9.21 22.81 -6.97
N ILE A 44 -8.19 22.07 -6.52
CA ILE A 44 -8.25 21.07 -5.45
C ILE A 44 -6.93 21.01 -4.74
N ARG A 45 -6.89 20.38 -3.56
CA ARG A 45 -5.63 20.05 -2.88
C ARG A 45 -4.76 19.19 -3.78
N ALA A 46 -3.48 19.48 -3.79
CA ALA A 46 -2.51 18.83 -4.65
C ALA A 46 -1.36 18.18 -3.88
N LEU A 47 -0.72 17.19 -4.47
CA LEU A 47 0.53 16.61 -4.01
C LEU A 47 1.66 17.62 -4.22
N ASP A 48 2.54 17.78 -3.24
CA ASP A 48 3.71 18.69 -3.29
C ASP A 48 4.85 18.11 -4.17
N VAL A 49 4.57 17.91 -5.45
CA VAL A 49 5.56 17.32 -6.38
C VAL A 49 6.78 18.21 -6.57
N VAL A 50 6.59 19.53 -6.58
CA VAL A 50 7.69 20.50 -6.72
C VAL A 50 8.59 20.50 -5.49
N GLY A 51 7.99 20.49 -4.29
CA GLY A 51 8.77 20.47 -3.05
C GLY A 51 9.52 19.15 -2.85
N ILE A 52 8.94 18.01 -3.26
CA ILE A 52 9.61 16.70 -3.23
C ILE A 52 10.78 16.69 -4.21
N GLU A 53 10.60 17.18 -5.43
CA GLU A 53 11.66 17.23 -6.43
C GLU A 53 12.85 18.10 -5.98
N ARG A 54 12.56 19.29 -5.44
CA ARG A 54 13.60 20.17 -4.90
C ARG A 54 14.41 19.47 -3.80
N TRP A 55 13.71 18.88 -2.84
CA TRP A 55 14.35 18.16 -1.76
C TRP A 55 15.18 16.97 -2.26
N LEU A 56 14.69 16.22 -3.26
CA LEU A 56 15.44 15.10 -3.85
C LEU A 56 16.74 15.59 -4.52
N ARG A 57 16.67 16.67 -5.30
CA ARG A 57 17.84 17.28 -5.96
C ARG A 57 18.89 17.74 -4.93
N GLU A 58 18.46 18.39 -3.86
CA GLU A 58 19.32 18.81 -2.76
C GLU A 58 19.97 17.62 -2.07
N THR A 59 19.19 16.59 -1.78
CA THR A 59 19.65 15.34 -1.13
C THR A 59 20.70 14.62 -2.00
N LEU A 60 20.42 14.46 -3.28
CA LEU A 60 21.36 13.84 -4.24
C LEU A 60 22.63 14.65 -4.39
N SER A 61 22.51 15.98 -4.52
CA SER A 61 23.68 16.87 -4.64
C SER A 61 24.58 16.80 -3.41
N ALA A 62 24.00 16.71 -2.21
CA ALA A 62 24.74 16.64 -0.96
C ALA A 62 25.32 15.24 -0.66
N PHE A 63 24.84 14.17 -1.30
CA PHE A 63 25.29 12.82 -1.02
C PHE A 63 26.73 12.60 -1.55
N PRO A 64 27.71 12.21 -0.70
CA PRO A 64 29.12 12.15 -1.11
C PRO A 64 29.39 11.14 -2.23
N ASP A 65 28.83 9.92 -2.12
CA ASP A 65 29.07 8.80 -3.05
C ASP A 65 28.06 8.77 -4.21
N LYS A 66 27.47 9.90 -4.59
CA LYS A 66 26.41 9.97 -5.62
C LYS A 66 26.82 9.40 -6.98
N ALA A 67 28.09 9.54 -7.36
CA ALA A 67 28.60 8.97 -8.60
C ALA A 67 28.65 7.43 -8.60
N ALA A 68 28.54 6.78 -7.43
CA ALA A 68 28.46 5.33 -7.31
C ALA A 68 27.00 4.81 -7.40
N ILE A 69 26.01 5.69 -7.53
CA ILE A 69 24.61 5.30 -7.70
C ILE A 69 24.40 4.87 -9.16
N GLU A 70 24.27 3.57 -9.37
CA GLU A 70 24.15 2.98 -10.72
C GLU A 70 22.70 2.90 -11.20
N ALA A 71 21.72 2.93 -10.28
CA ALA A 71 20.31 2.91 -10.63
C ALA A 71 19.45 3.66 -9.62
N LEU A 72 18.33 4.23 -10.11
CA LEU A 72 17.27 4.83 -9.33
C LEU A 72 15.97 4.05 -9.53
N VAL A 73 15.29 3.74 -8.43
CA VAL A 73 14.02 3.00 -8.42
C VAL A 73 12.96 3.85 -7.70
N PRO A 74 11.99 4.42 -8.43
CA PRO A 74 10.86 5.09 -7.82
C PRO A 74 9.85 4.10 -7.24
N VAL A 75 9.41 4.38 -6.02
CA VAL A 75 8.31 3.70 -5.34
C VAL A 75 7.37 4.79 -4.84
N ALA A 76 6.07 4.64 -5.03
CA ALA A 76 5.13 5.63 -4.51
C ALA A 76 3.79 5.01 -4.12
N HIS A 77 3.02 5.75 -3.30
CA HIS A 77 1.70 5.32 -2.87
C HIS A 77 0.69 5.29 -4.04
N GLY A 78 -0.33 4.44 -3.91
CA GLY A 78 -1.41 4.32 -4.88
C GLY A 78 -2.42 5.47 -4.85
N ALA A 79 -3.43 5.39 -5.71
CA ALA A 79 -4.49 6.39 -5.89
C ALA A 79 -3.96 7.80 -6.22
N ALA A 80 -2.79 7.89 -6.84
CA ALA A 80 -2.16 9.15 -7.19
C ALA A 80 -1.62 9.12 -8.63
N ALA A 81 -1.85 10.22 -9.33
CA ALA A 81 -1.32 10.46 -10.67
C ALA A 81 -1.01 11.95 -10.83
N VAL A 82 -0.15 12.25 -11.77
CA VAL A 82 0.16 13.62 -12.19
C VAL A 82 -0.23 13.77 -13.66
N LEU A 83 -1.03 14.78 -13.94
CA LEU A 83 -1.56 15.05 -15.27
C LEU A 83 -0.75 16.17 -15.92
N LEU A 84 -0.22 15.87 -17.11
CA LEU A 84 0.63 16.79 -17.87
C LEU A 84 -0.10 17.30 -19.10
N ASP A 85 0.15 18.55 -19.45
CA ASP A 85 -0.31 19.16 -20.69
C ASP A 85 0.60 18.83 -21.90
N SER A 86 0.36 19.46 -23.04
CA SER A 86 1.15 19.29 -24.26
C SER A 86 2.58 19.82 -24.17
N GLU A 87 2.84 20.73 -23.24
CA GLU A 87 4.17 21.29 -22.96
C GLU A 87 4.89 20.54 -21.84
N GLU A 88 4.34 19.40 -21.44
CA GLU A 88 4.82 18.55 -20.34
C GLU A 88 4.84 19.26 -18.97
N GLN A 89 4.02 20.31 -18.80
CA GLN A 89 3.88 20.99 -17.53
C GLN A 89 2.87 20.25 -16.65
N VAL A 90 3.11 20.23 -15.35
CA VAL A 90 2.19 19.68 -14.37
C VAL A 90 0.94 20.56 -14.31
N HIS A 91 -0.18 20.05 -14.79
CA HIS A 91 -1.45 20.73 -14.76
C HIS A 91 -2.27 20.37 -13.52
N PHE A 92 -2.32 19.09 -13.17
CA PHE A 92 -2.93 18.59 -11.94
C PHE A 92 -2.08 17.51 -11.28
N ALA A 93 -2.02 17.53 -9.97
CA ALA A 93 -1.45 16.47 -9.13
C ALA A 93 -2.39 16.22 -7.94
N PRO A 94 -3.58 15.63 -8.15
CA PRO A 94 -4.64 15.57 -7.15
C PRO A 94 -4.22 14.84 -5.87
N ASP A 95 -4.59 15.39 -4.72
CA ASP A 95 -4.55 14.66 -3.45
C ASP A 95 -5.87 13.91 -3.28
N TYR A 96 -5.81 12.58 -3.25
CA TYR A 96 -7.01 11.74 -3.12
C TYR A 96 -7.81 11.96 -1.82
N GLU A 97 -7.26 12.65 -0.83
CA GLU A 97 -7.95 13.00 0.43
C GLU A 97 -8.78 14.27 0.33
N ASP A 98 -8.81 14.94 -0.82
CA ASP A 98 -9.67 16.12 -1.01
C ASP A 98 -11.15 15.74 -1.00
N HIS A 99 -11.93 16.48 -0.20
CA HIS A 99 -13.38 16.29 -0.10
C HIS A 99 -14.15 16.70 -1.37
N ALA A 100 -13.55 17.48 -2.28
CA ALA A 100 -14.18 17.89 -3.53
C ALA A 100 -14.62 16.70 -4.40
N PHE A 101 -13.93 15.56 -4.31
CA PHE A 101 -14.31 14.35 -5.04
C PHE A 101 -15.68 13.78 -4.64
N GLU A 102 -16.17 14.09 -3.45
CA GLU A 102 -17.52 13.67 -3.02
C GLU A 102 -18.64 14.40 -3.78
N LEU A 103 -18.35 15.57 -4.39
CA LEU A 103 -19.32 16.32 -5.21
C LEU A 103 -19.77 15.56 -6.46
N VAL A 104 -19.00 14.60 -6.92
CA VAL A 104 -19.32 13.78 -8.10
C VAL A 104 -19.56 12.30 -7.76
N ALA A 105 -19.54 11.93 -6.47
CA ALA A 105 -19.57 10.55 -6.03
C ALA A 105 -20.74 9.74 -6.60
N GLU A 106 -21.98 10.25 -6.50
CA GLU A 106 -23.17 9.53 -6.95
C GLU A 106 -23.25 9.44 -8.48
N THR A 107 -22.93 10.54 -9.19
CA THR A 107 -22.88 10.51 -10.66
C THR A 107 -21.78 9.57 -11.15
N TYR A 108 -20.60 9.62 -10.52
CA TYR A 108 -19.50 8.70 -10.85
C TYR A 108 -19.89 7.24 -10.63
N ARG A 109 -20.63 6.93 -9.55
CA ARG A 109 -21.10 5.57 -9.24
C ARG A 109 -21.85 4.95 -10.41
N THR A 110 -22.65 5.72 -11.14
CA THR A 110 -23.42 5.23 -12.29
C THR A 110 -22.61 5.07 -13.57
N GLN A 111 -21.39 5.61 -13.61
CA GLN A 111 -20.51 5.60 -14.80
C GLN A 111 -19.45 4.50 -14.76
N ARG A 112 -19.10 4.01 -13.55
CA ARG A 112 -18.08 2.98 -13.40
C ARG A 112 -18.52 1.66 -14.03
N ASP A 113 -17.53 0.87 -14.45
CA ASP A 113 -17.77 -0.52 -14.81
C ASP A 113 -18.18 -1.35 -13.59
N PRO A 114 -18.87 -2.48 -13.76
CA PRO A 114 -19.20 -3.40 -12.69
C PRO A 114 -17.96 -3.86 -11.90
N PHE A 115 -18.11 -4.04 -10.58
CA PHE A 115 -17.04 -4.55 -9.72
C PHE A 115 -16.44 -5.86 -10.24
N SER A 116 -17.25 -6.75 -10.82
CA SER A 116 -16.82 -8.03 -11.38
C SER A 116 -15.83 -7.91 -12.55
N GLU A 117 -15.70 -6.74 -13.15
CA GLU A 117 -14.78 -6.48 -14.27
C GLU A 117 -13.46 -5.84 -13.77
N THR A 118 -13.57 -4.82 -12.93
CA THR A 118 -12.40 -4.06 -12.45
C THR A 118 -11.87 -4.56 -11.11
N PHE A 119 -12.69 -5.28 -10.34
CA PHE A 119 -12.41 -5.65 -8.94
C PHE A 119 -11.93 -4.47 -8.08
N SER A 120 -12.36 -3.28 -8.44
CA SER A 120 -12.08 -2.04 -7.73
C SER A 120 -13.36 -1.65 -6.97
N PRO A 121 -13.37 -1.62 -5.63
CA PRO A 121 -14.57 -1.24 -4.89
C PRO A 121 -14.82 0.26 -4.98
N PHE A 122 -16.07 0.68 -4.78
CA PHE A 122 -16.39 2.10 -4.67
C PHE A 122 -15.89 2.67 -3.34
N LEU A 123 -14.85 3.47 -3.39
CA LEU A 123 -14.14 4.00 -2.24
C LEU A 123 -14.49 5.46 -1.96
N PRO A 124 -14.30 5.95 -0.73
CA PRO A 124 -14.52 7.36 -0.40
C PRO A 124 -13.48 8.28 -1.04
N LEU A 125 -13.82 9.56 -1.10
CA LEU A 125 -12.95 10.64 -1.59
C LEU A 125 -12.41 10.33 -3.00
N GLY A 126 -11.15 10.63 -3.28
CA GLY A 126 -10.46 10.34 -4.54
C GLY A 126 -9.71 9.00 -4.58
N LEU A 127 -10.00 8.05 -3.68
CA LEU A 127 -9.29 6.76 -3.63
C LEU A 127 -9.47 5.90 -4.91
N ASN A 128 -10.55 6.09 -5.66
CA ASN A 128 -10.63 5.60 -7.03
C ASN A 128 -10.05 6.67 -7.98
N MET A 129 -8.97 6.36 -8.68
CA MET A 129 -8.34 7.32 -9.61
C MET A 129 -9.29 7.74 -10.73
N GLY A 130 -10.13 6.85 -11.22
CA GLY A 130 -11.18 7.17 -12.19
C GLY A 130 -12.15 8.25 -11.68
N ARG A 131 -12.42 8.32 -10.35
CA ARG A 131 -13.22 9.42 -9.78
C ARG A 131 -12.48 10.75 -9.83
N GLN A 132 -11.15 10.74 -9.62
CA GLN A 132 -10.35 11.96 -9.75
C GLN A 132 -10.42 12.50 -11.18
N LEU A 133 -10.22 11.64 -12.18
CA LEU A 133 -10.34 12.02 -13.60
C LEU A 133 -11.75 12.50 -13.93
N PHE A 134 -12.77 11.79 -13.46
CA PHE A 134 -14.18 12.17 -13.68
C PHE A 134 -14.52 13.54 -13.05
N PHE A 135 -14.00 13.81 -11.86
CA PHE A 135 -14.17 15.12 -11.21
C PHE A 135 -13.54 16.24 -12.05
N LEU A 136 -12.29 16.07 -12.45
CA LEU A 136 -11.57 17.05 -13.25
C LEU A 136 -12.27 17.28 -14.60
N GLU A 137 -12.62 16.22 -15.32
CA GLU A 137 -13.31 16.30 -16.61
C GLU A 137 -14.69 17.00 -16.50
N SER A 138 -15.46 16.70 -15.44
CA SER A 138 -16.82 17.23 -15.29
C SER A 138 -16.89 18.61 -14.68
N ARG A 139 -15.93 19.02 -13.86
CA ARG A 139 -15.94 20.30 -13.14
C ARG A 139 -14.95 21.32 -13.65
N HIS A 140 -13.92 20.87 -14.36
CA HIS A 140 -12.80 21.66 -14.89
C HIS A 140 -12.51 21.24 -16.33
N ALA A 141 -13.56 21.18 -17.16
CA ALA A 141 -13.48 20.63 -18.53
C ALA A 141 -12.44 21.36 -19.39
N THR A 142 -12.41 22.69 -19.34
CA THR A 142 -11.48 23.51 -20.14
C THR A 142 -10.03 23.21 -19.79
N GLU A 143 -9.72 23.04 -18.50
CA GLU A 143 -8.39 22.69 -18.02
C GLU A 143 -8.09 21.23 -18.33
N PHE A 144 -9.08 20.35 -18.19
CA PHE A 144 -8.92 18.92 -18.46
C PHE A 144 -8.64 18.62 -19.93
N GLU A 145 -9.24 19.35 -20.87
CA GLU A 145 -9.00 19.24 -22.31
C GLU A 145 -7.55 19.50 -22.72
N ARG A 146 -6.76 20.20 -21.90
CA ARG A 146 -5.32 20.43 -22.13
C ARG A 146 -4.46 19.23 -21.80
N ILE A 147 -4.99 18.24 -21.06
CA ILE A 147 -4.21 17.11 -20.57
C ILE A 147 -3.90 16.15 -21.70
N GLN A 148 -2.61 15.83 -21.84
CA GLN A 148 -2.09 14.89 -22.83
C GLN A 148 -1.59 13.59 -22.20
N SER A 149 -1.12 13.62 -20.95
CA SER A 149 -0.58 12.46 -20.28
C SER A 149 -1.04 12.36 -18.82
N CYS A 150 -1.39 11.16 -18.39
CA CYS A 150 -1.68 10.80 -17.02
C CYS A 150 -0.58 9.84 -16.53
N LEU A 151 0.35 10.34 -15.75
CA LEU A 151 1.44 9.57 -15.18
C LEU A 151 1.05 9.08 -13.79
N LEU A 152 1.03 7.77 -13.58
CA LEU A 152 0.88 7.16 -12.27
C LEU A 152 2.06 7.58 -11.39
N TYR A 153 1.86 7.68 -10.09
CA TYR A 153 2.78 8.43 -9.23
C TYR A 153 4.23 7.91 -9.23
N PRO A 154 4.52 6.59 -9.18
CA PRO A 154 5.89 6.11 -9.36
C PRO A 154 6.46 6.48 -10.75
N GLN A 155 5.64 6.40 -11.81
CA GLN A 155 6.06 6.69 -13.18
C GLN A 155 6.22 8.19 -13.46
N TYR A 156 5.51 9.04 -12.73
CA TYR A 156 5.81 10.46 -12.71
C TYR A 156 7.24 10.74 -12.21
N TRP A 157 7.64 10.08 -11.15
CA TRP A 157 9.00 10.24 -10.62
C TRP A 157 10.04 9.63 -11.56
N ALA A 158 9.76 8.48 -12.19
CA ALA A 158 10.64 7.92 -13.22
C ALA A 158 10.84 8.92 -14.37
N TRP A 159 9.75 9.51 -14.87
CA TRP A 159 9.79 10.53 -15.91
C TRP A 159 10.60 11.76 -15.48
N ARG A 160 10.41 12.29 -14.27
CA ARG A 160 11.20 13.42 -13.75
C ARG A 160 12.70 13.13 -13.71
N LEU A 161 13.06 11.86 -13.51
CA LEU A 161 14.46 11.45 -13.42
C LEU A 161 15.12 11.21 -14.78
N CYS A 162 14.39 10.70 -15.79
CA CYS A 162 15.00 10.33 -17.09
C CYS A 162 14.32 10.91 -18.33
N GLY A 163 13.15 11.55 -18.21
CA GLY A 163 12.39 12.10 -19.36
C GLY A 163 11.50 11.11 -20.09
N GLU A 164 11.53 9.80 -19.76
CA GLU A 164 10.76 8.77 -20.45
C GLU A 164 9.43 8.49 -19.73
N LYS A 165 8.32 8.54 -20.47
CA LYS A 165 6.97 8.30 -19.95
C LYS A 165 6.59 6.83 -20.05
N ALA A 166 6.02 6.29 -18.99
CA ALA A 166 5.50 4.93 -18.94
C ALA A 166 4.26 4.86 -18.05
N SER A 167 3.48 3.79 -18.23
CA SER A 167 2.51 3.30 -17.25
C SER A 167 3.00 1.97 -16.67
N GLU A 168 2.53 1.64 -15.46
CA GLU A 168 2.89 0.39 -14.80
C GLU A 168 1.66 -0.20 -14.08
N VAL A 169 1.54 -1.52 -14.16
CA VAL A 169 0.28 -2.21 -13.83
C VAL A 169 -0.02 -2.25 -12.34
N THR A 170 0.98 -2.17 -11.44
CA THR A 170 0.71 -2.28 -9.99
C THR A 170 -0.05 -1.08 -9.45
N SER A 171 0.22 0.12 -9.99
CA SER A 171 -0.55 1.32 -9.67
C SER A 171 -1.87 1.38 -10.43
N LEU A 172 -1.85 1.04 -11.72
CA LEU A 172 -3.02 1.04 -12.58
C LEU A 172 -4.07 0.02 -12.12
N GLY A 173 -3.63 -1.16 -11.67
CA GLY A 173 -4.47 -2.26 -11.21
C GLY A 173 -4.88 -2.17 -9.73
N CYS A 174 -4.56 -1.08 -9.01
CA CYS A 174 -4.89 -0.93 -7.58
C CYS A 174 -6.07 0.04 -7.40
N HIS A 175 -7.29 -0.49 -7.22
CA HIS A 175 -8.55 0.24 -7.00
C HIS A 175 -8.74 1.53 -7.83
N SER A 176 -8.21 1.55 -9.05
CA SER A 176 -8.25 2.73 -9.91
C SER A 176 -9.56 2.92 -10.67
N ASP A 177 -10.33 1.85 -10.90
CA ASP A 177 -11.42 1.74 -11.88
C ASP A 177 -10.95 1.86 -13.35
N LEU A 178 -9.65 1.90 -13.61
CA LEU A 178 -9.09 2.10 -14.95
C LEU A 178 -8.57 0.80 -15.60
N TRP A 179 -8.57 -0.31 -14.88
CA TRP A 179 -7.96 -1.56 -15.30
C TRP A 179 -8.86 -2.78 -15.08
N ARG A 180 -8.81 -3.75 -15.98
CA ARG A 180 -9.44 -5.07 -15.88
C ARG A 180 -8.39 -6.13 -15.56
N PRO A 181 -8.23 -6.55 -14.31
CA PRO A 181 -7.13 -7.43 -13.89
C PRO A 181 -7.12 -8.81 -14.55
N ARG A 182 -8.30 -9.37 -14.87
CA ARG A 182 -8.39 -10.68 -15.56
C ARG A 182 -7.96 -10.63 -17.01
N GLU A 183 -8.23 -9.51 -17.67
CA GLU A 183 -8.05 -9.36 -19.11
C GLU A 183 -6.76 -8.61 -19.44
N ALA A 184 -6.08 -8.10 -18.41
CA ALA A 184 -4.85 -7.30 -18.51
C ALA A 184 -4.97 -6.14 -19.52
N LYS A 185 -6.07 -5.38 -19.45
CA LYS A 185 -6.35 -4.25 -20.35
C LYS A 185 -7.08 -3.10 -19.63
N PRO A 186 -7.13 -1.91 -20.24
CA PRO A 186 -7.92 -0.79 -19.73
C PRO A 186 -9.38 -1.16 -19.49
N SER A 187 -10.01 -0.48 -18.55
CA SER A 187 -11.43 -0.66 -18.26
C SER A 187 -12.31 -0.03 -19.33
N GLY A 188 -13.56 -0.49 -19.43
CA GLY A 188 -14.54 0.11 -20.33
C GLY A 188 -14.80 1.58 -20.00
N LEU A 189 -14.73 1.97 -18.74
CA LEU A 189 -14.81 3.37 -18.33
C LEU A 189 -13.66 4.19 -18.92
N ALA A 190 -12.41 3.72 -18.80
CA ALA A 190 -11.24 4.43 -19.33
C ALA A 190 -11.33 4.60 -20.86
N ASP A 191 -11.81 3.57 -21.57
CA ASP A 191 -11.98 3.61 -23.03
C ASP A 191 -13.12 4.54 -23.45
N ARG A 192 -14.29 4.44 -22.82
CA ARG A 192 -15.46 5.30 -23.16
C ARG A 192 -15.19 6.78 -22.94
N ARG A 193 -14.36 7.11 -21.95
CA ARG A 193 -13.96 8.50 -21.62
C ARG A 193 -12.73 8.97 -22.40
N GLY A 194 -12.07 8.08 -23.14
CA GLY A 194 -10.82 8.38 -23.83
C GLY A 194 -9.59 8.49 -22.91
N TRP A 195 -9.74 8.20 -21.61
CA TRP A 195 -8.63 8.30 -20.65
C TRP A 195 -7.52 7.29 -20.88
N SER A 196 -7.84 6.15 -21.49
CA SER A 196 -6.83 5.15 -21.90
C SER A 196 -5.77 5.72 -22.86
N ARG A 197 -6.11 6.75 -23.64
CA ARG A 197 -5.18 7.42 -24.56
C ARG A 197 -4.19 8.36 -23.83
N MET A 198 -4.54 8.78 -22.62
CA MET A 198 -3.68 9.62 -21.78
C MET A 198 -2.64 8.79 -21.01
N LEU A 199 -2.82 7.47 -20.95
CA LEU A 199 -1.88 6.56 -20.29
C LEU A 199 -0.73 6.24 -21.25
N PRO A 200 0.53 6.55 -20.88
CA PRO A 200 1.68 6.12 -21.66
C PRO A 200 1.78 4.59 -21.81
N PRO A 201 2.63 4.09 -22.71
CA PRO A 201 2.82 2.65 -22.91
C PRO A 201 3.12 1.91 -21.61
N LEU A 202 2.52 0.73 -21.47
CA LEU A 202 2.73 -0.13 -20.30
C LEU A 202 4.15 -0.72 -20.32
N ARG A 203 4.86 -0.62 -19.20
CA ARG A 203 6.18 -1.17 -18.97
C ARG A 203 6.21 -1.97 -17.67
N ALA A 204 7.11 -2.96 -17.60
CA ALA A 204 7.31 -3.68 -16.36
C ALA A 204 7.98 -2.79 -15.30
N ALA A 205 7.65 -2.99 -14.03
CA ALA A 205 8.26 -2.23 -12.93
C ALA A 205 9.79 -2.27 -12.92
N SER A 206 10.39 -3.39 -13.39
CA SER A 206 11.84 -3.61 -13.51
C SER A 206 12.46 -3.05 -14.80
N ASP A 207 11.67 -2.61 -15.79
CA ASP A 207 12.23 -2.08 -17.02
C ASP A 207 13.08 -0.83 -16.74
N THR A 208 14.26 -0.79 -17.31
CA THR A 208 15.01 0.46 -17.42
C THR A 208 14.34 1.35 -18.44
N LEU A 209 13.78 2.49 -18.03
CA LEU A 209 13.17 3.44 -18.94
C LEU A 209 14.23 4.26 -19.68
N GLY A 210 15.27 4.67 -18.99
CA GLY A 210 16.34 5.47 -19.54
C GLY A 210 17.49 5.65 -18.55
N ARG A 211 18.35 6.60 -18.85
CA ARG A 211 19.37 7.11 -17.94
C ARG A 211 18.90 8.43 -17.36
N VAL A 212 19.48 8.82 -16.23
CA VAL A 212 19.20 10.14 -15.64
C VAL A 212 19.39 11.26 -16.67
N SER A 213 18.50 12.23 -16.64
CA SER A 213 18.53 13.35 -17.59
C SER A 213 19.80 14.20 -17.42
N ALA A 214 20.24 14.84 -18.52
CA ALA A 214 21.42 15.74 -18.48
C ALA A 214 21.23 16.89 -17.47
N GLU A 215 19.99 17.39 -17.33
CA GLU A 215 19.63 18.41 -16.34
C GLU A 215 19.88 17.89 -14.91
N LEU A 216 19.44 16.67 -14.60
CA LEU A 216 19.62 16.09 -13.28
C LEU A 216 21.10 15.79 -12.99
N VAL A 217 21.85 15.30 -13.98
CA VAL A 217 23.31 15.11 -13.88
C VAL A 217 24.00 16.43 -13.52
N HIS A 218 23.68 17.49 -14.25
CA HIS A 218 24.24 18.80 -13.99
C HIS A 218 23.91 19.34 -12.60
N ALA A 219 22.66 19.17 -12.17
CA ALA A 219 22.17 19.67 -10.89
C ALA A 219 22.70 18.89 -9.67
N THR A 220 23.00 17.60 -9.83
CA THR A 220 23.29 16.71 -8.70
C THR A 220 24.70 16.13 -8.69
N GLY A 221 25.32 15.96 -9.86
CA GLY A 221 26.59 15.26 -10.02
C GLY A 221 26.47 13.73 -10.01
N LEU A 222 25.27 13.18 -10.28
CA LEU A 222 25.08 11.76 -10.56
C LEU A 222 25.90 11.34 -11.80
N ASP A 223 26.27 10.06 -11.86
CA ASP A 223 26.87 9.50 -13.06
C ASP A 223 25.86 9.51 -14.23
N PRO A 224 26.24 10.01 -15.43
CA PRO A 224 25.33 10.01 -16.59
C PRO A 224 24.87 8.61 -17.02
N GLY A 225 25.58 7.55 -16.62
CA GLY A 225 25.22 6.16 -16.84
C GLY A 225 24.16 5.62 -15.87
N CYS A 226 23.83 6.36 -14.82
CA CYS A 226 22.85 5.94 -13.81
C CYS A 226 21.49 5.64 -14.47
N ARG A 227 20.99 4.42 -14.30
CA ARG A 227 19.75 3.93 -14.91
C ARG A 227 18.54 4.34 -14.07
N VAL A 228 17.41 4.59 -14.71
CA VAL A 228 16.13 4.83 -14.03
C VAL A 228 15.17 3.72 -14.39
N HIS A 229 14.67 3.02 -13.38
CA HIS A 229 13.66 1.97 -13.54
C HIS A 229 12.24 2.55 -13.56
N CYS A 230 11.30 1.81 -14.17
CA CYS A 230 9.90 2.22 -14.27
C CYS A 230 9.27 2.47 -12.89
N GLY A 231 9.67 1.68 -11.89
CA GLY A 231 9.18 1.84 -10.53
C GLY A 231 7.84 1.15 -10.26
N ILE A 232 7.37 1.19 -9.01
CA ILE A 232 6.30 0.32 -8.52
C ILE A 232 5.46 1.03 -7.43
N HIS A 233 4.20 0.61 -7.29
CA HIS A 233 3.34 0.97 -6.17
C HIS A 233 3.87 0.36 -4.85
N ASP A 234 3.88 1.13 -3.76
CA ASP A 234 4.50 0.78 -2.47
C ASP A 234 3.99 -0.54 -1.86
N SER A 235 2.68 -0.75 -1.81
CA SER A 235 2.10 -1.99 -1.28
C SER A 235 2.47 -3.21 -2.14
N ASN A 236 2.58 -3.03 -3.45
CA ASN A 236 3.03 -4.07 -4.37
C ASN A 236 4.54 -4.31 -4.28
N ALA A 237 5.33 -3.30 -3.92
CA ALA A 237 6.74 -3.49 -3.60
C ALA A 237 6.92 -4.42 -2.39
N SER A 238 6.16 -4.18 -1.30
CA SER A 238 6.15 -5.09 -0.16
C SER A 238 5.78 -6.52 -0.60
N TYR A 239 4.68 -6.69 -1.34
CA TYR A 239 4.25 -7.99 -1.85
C TYR A 239 5.32 -8.65 -2.74
N LEU A 240 5.93 -7.91 -3.67
CA LEU A 240 6.98 -8.41 -4.57
C LEU A 240 8.16 -8.97 -3.78
N SER A 241 8.58 -8.32 -2.69
CA SER A 241 9.69 -8.77 -1.84
C SER A 241 9.48 -10.17 -1.28
N HIS A 242 8.24 -10.57 -1.07
CA HIS A 242 7.85 -11.88 -0.56
C HIS A 242 7.57 -12.89 -1.68
N ARG A 243 7.19 -12.41 -2.87
CA ARG A 243 6.92 -13.25 -4.05
C ARG A 243 8.20 -13.82 -4.66
N ILE A 244 9.30 -13.08 -4.54
CA ILE A 244 10.58 -13.43 -5.14
C ILE A 244 11.16 -14.69 -4.49
N GLY A 245 11.60 -15.63 -5.35
CA GLY A 245 12.19 -16.89 -4.91
C GLY A 245 11.18 -17.96 -4.50
N ARG A 246 9.87 -17.66 -4.51
CA ARG A 246 8.83 -18.66 -4.28
C ARG A 246 8.33 -19.26 -5.59
N PRO A 247 8.02 -20.58 -5.63
CA PRO A 247 7.36 -21.21 -6.76
C PRO A 247 6.06 -20.47 -7.12
N ALA A 248 5.75 -20.44 -8.41
CA ALA A 248 4.58 -19.68 -8.91
C ALA A 248 3.24 -20.19 -8.37
N ALA A 249 3.15 -21.49 -8.07
CA ALA A 249 1.93 -22.15 -7.60
C ALA A 249 1.86 -22.26 -6.07
N GLU A 250 2.91 -21.89 -5.33
CA GLU A 250 2.92 -21.98 -3.87
C GLU A 250 2.04 -20.89 -3.26
N PRO A 251 0.92 -21.26 -2.57
CA PRO A 251 0.05 -20.26 -1.96
C PRO A 251 0.71 -19.63 -0.73
N PHE A 252 0.52 -18.35 -0.56
CA PHE A 252 0.93 -17.61 0.64
C PHE A 252 0.09 -16.33 0.76
N SER A 253 0.11 -15.73 1.94
CA SER A 253 -0.52 -14.45 2.17
C SER A 253 0.46 -13.47 2.80
N VAL A 254 0.37 -12.21 2.39
CA VAL A 254 1.10 -11.11 3.03
C VAL A 254 0.12 -10.30 3.85
N VAL A 255 0.42 -10.12 5.13
CA VAL A 255 -0.28 -9.21 6.04
C VAL A 255 0.65 -8.00 6.24
N SER A 256 0.49 -6.99 5.41
CA SER A 256 1.22 -5.73 5.52
C SER A 256 0.51 -4.80 6.48
N SER A 257 1.19 -4.36 7.52
CA SER A 257 0.62 -3.56 8.59
C SER A 257 1.24 -2.16 8.67
N GLY A 258 0.40 -1.18 8.85
CA GLY A 258 0.71 0.23 9.01
C GLY A 258 -0.57 0.95 9.44
N THR A 259 -0.83 2.14 8.93
CA THR A 259 -2.13 2.84 9.07
C THR A 259 -3.28 1.94 8.59
N TRP A 260 -3.07 1.28 7.44
CA TRP A 260 -3.91 0.21 6.93
C TRP A 260 -3.28 -1.15 7.25
N ILE A 261 -4.12 -2.15 7.46
CA ILE A 261 -3.74 -3.56 7.35
C ILE A 261 -4.27 -4.05 6.01
N ILE A 262 -3.33 -4.51 5.17
CA ILE A 262 -3.60 -5.01 3.82
C ILE A 262 -3.25 -6.49 3.79
N VAL A 263 -4.21 -7.33 3.47
CA VAL A 263 -4.05 -8.79 3.33
C VAL A 263 -4.10 -9.12 1.85
N MET A 264 -3.00 -9.57 1.28
CA MET A 264 -2.87 -10.01 -0.11
C MET A 264 -2.71 -11.53 -0.13
N ALA A 265 -3.59 -12.26 -0.83
CA ALA A 265 -3.59 -13.73 -0.82
C ALA A 265 -3.21 -14.28 -2.20
N HIS A 266 -1.94 -14.72 -2.33
CA HIS A 266 -1.47 -15.41 -3.52
C HIS A 266 -2.10 -16.79 -3.66
N GLY A 267 -2.58 -17.12 -4.87
CA GLY A 267 -3.23 -18.40 -5.15
C GLY A 267 -4.72 -18.46 -4.81
N SER A 268 -5.29 -17.39 -4.25
CA SER A 268 -6.73 -17.30 -4.00
C SER A 268 -7.53 -16.92 -5.24
N ASP A 269 -8.82 -17.29 -5.28
CA ASP A 269 -9.69 -17.04 -6.43
C ASP A 269 -10.35 -15.67 -6.35
N LEU A 270 -10.33 -14.92 -7.47
CA LEU A 270 -10.99 -13.62 -7.60
C LEU A 270 -12.52 -13.70 -7.42
N SER A 271 -13.15 -14.87 -7.63
CA SER A 271 -14.57 -15.06 -7.41
C SER A 271 -15.01 -14.91 -5.94
N ARG A 272 -14.06 -14.96 -5.02
CA ARG A 272 -14.28 -14.70 -3.58
C ARG A 272 -14.44 -13.24 -3.24
N LEU A 273 -13.96 -12.34 -4.12
CA LEU A 273 -13.99 -10.91 -3.85
C LEU A 273 -15.42 -10.39 -3.79
N ARG A 274 -15.70 -9.57 -2.80
CA ARG A 274 -17.00 -8.92 -2.57
C ARG A 274 -16.76 -7.43 -2.35
N GLU A 275 -17.32 -6.60 -3.22
CA GLU A 275 -17.29 -5.15 -3.03
C GLU A 275 -17.87 -4.74 -1.68
N SER A 276 -18.89 -5.49 -1.26
CA SER A 276 -19.53 -5.32 0.04
C SER A 276 -18.63 -5.54 1.25
N HIS A 277 -17.51 -6.18 1.13
CA HIS A 277 -16.56 -6.47 2.20
C HIS A 277 -15.25 -5.67 2.09
N ASP A 278 -15.24 -4.62 1.29
CA ASP A 278 -14.06 -3.78 1.03
C ASP A 278 -12.87 -4.61 0.51
N MET A 279 -13.20 -5.59 -0.35
CA MET A 279 -12.23 -6.45 -1.01
C MET A 279 -11.97 -5.94 -2.43
N LEU A 280 -10.78 -6.20 -2.93
CA LEU A 280 -10.35 -5.76 -4.26
C LEU A 280 -9.34 -6.75 -4.88
N ALA A 281 -9.07 -6.62 -6.16
CA ALA A 281 -7.88 -7.18 -6.75
C ALA A 281 -6.80 -6.11 -6.85
N ASN A 282 -5.61 -6.40 -6.31
CA ASN A 282 -4.39 -5.75 -6.74
C ASN A 282 -3.85 -6.48 -7.98
N VAL A 283 -2.94 -5.84 -8.71
CA VAL A 283 -2.16 -6.50 -9.77
C VAL A 283 -0.70 -6.45 -9.36
N ASP A 284 -0.04 -7.61 -9.31
CA ASP A 284 1.38 -7.68 -8.93
C ASP A 284 2.31 -7.20 -10.07
N ALA A 285 3.59 -7.05 -9.78
CA ALA A 285 4.59 -6.61 -10.74
C ALA A 285 4.81 -7.58 -11.93
N LEU A 286 4.21 -8.79 -11.88
CA LEU A 286 4.20 -9.77 -12.95
C LEU A 286 2.88 -9.74 -13.77
N GLY A 287 2.01 -8.75 -13.51
CA GLY A 287 0.73 -8.58 -14.18
C GLY A 287 -0.38 -9.53 -13.71
N ARG A 288 -0.22 -10.20 -12.56
CA ARG A 288 -1.21 -11.16 -12.05
C ARG A 288 -2.13 -10.48 -11.04
N ALA A 289 -3.41 -10.76 -11.15
CA ALA A 289 -4.39 -10.31 -10.16
C ALA A 289 -4.17 -11.01 -8.81
N VAL A 290 -4.15 -10.24 -7.74
CA VAL A 290 -3.94 -10.71 -6.36
C VAL A 290 -5.15 -10.32 -5.52
N PRO A 291 -5.99 -11.29 -5.09
CA PRO A 291 -7.08 -11.04 -4.16
C PRO A 291 -6.59 -10.35 -2.89
N THR A 292 -7.23 -9.25 -2.54
CA THR A 292 -6.80 -8.36 -1.47
C THR A 292 -7.99 -7.95 -0.63
N ALA A 293 -7.80 -7.89 0.69
CA ALA A 293 -8.73 -7.31 1.64
C ALA A 293 -7.98 -6.32 2.55
N ARG A 294 -8.68 -5.29 3.03
CA ARG A 294 -8.04 -4.26 3.83
C ARG A 294 -8.95 -3.73 4.93
N PHE A 295 -8.37 -3.08 5.93
CA PHE A 295 -9.09 -2.32 6.96
C PHE A 295 -8.11 -1.34 7.64
N MET A 296 -8.64 -0.32 8.31
CA MET A 296 -7.83 0.74 8.94
C MET A 296 -7.22 0.31 10.28
N GLY A 297 -6.53 -0.84 10.29
CA GLY A 297 -6.11 -1.51 11.51
C GLY A 297 -5.23 -0.68 12.44
N GLY A 298 -4.28 0.10 11.92
CA GLY A 298 -3.45 0.96 12.76
C GLY A 298 -4.26 2.02 13.50
N ARG A 299 -5.15 2.74 12.79
CA ARG A 299 -6.04 3.73 13.41
C ARG A 299 -7.05 3.11 14.37
N GLU A 300 -7.58 1.93 14.03
CA GLU A 300 -8.48 1.18 14.92
C GLU A 300 -7.76 0.72 16.19
N TYR A 301 -6.50 0.28 16.07
CA TYR A 301 -5.66 -0.06 17.21
C TYR A 301 -5.47 1.13 18.15
N GLU A 302 -5.02 2.25 17.63
CA GLU A 302 -4.81 3.48 18.41
C GLU A 302 -6.08 3.92 19.13
N ALA A 303 -7.21 3.88 18.45
CA ALA A 303 -8.48 4.29 19.04
C ALA A 303 -9.00 3.33 20.13
N ILE A 304 -8.71 2.01 20.04
CA ILE A 304 -9.09 1.02 21.04
C ILE A 304 -8.10 1.03 22.21
N SER A 305 -6.79 1.05 21.94
CA SER A 305 -5.75 1.06 22.99
C SER A 305 -5.71 2.35 23.78
N GLY A 306 -6.18 3.45 23.18
CA GLY A 306 -6.11 4.79 23.74
C GLY A 306 -4.83 5.52 23.33
N HIS A 307 -4.91 6.84 23.29
CA HIS A 307 -3.77 7.69 22.99
C HIS A 307 -2.95 7.83 24.29
N GLY A 308 -1.76 7.26 24.32
CA GLY A 308 -0.79 7.42 25.41
C GLY A 308 0.53 7.94 24.85
N ASP A 309 1.34 8.57 25.71
CA ASP A 309 2.64 9.14 25.33
C ASP A 309 3.68 8.08 24.95
N ALA A 310 3.43 6.80 25.28
CA ALA A 310 4.31 5.69 24.92
C ALA A 310 3.50 4.45 24.50
N PRO A 311 4.01 3.64 23.57
CA PRO A 311 3.39 2.38 23.18
C PRO A 311 3.33 1.42 24.37
N VAL A 312 2.14 0.91 24.69
CA VAL A 312 1.94 -0.10 25.72
C VAL A 312 2.03 -1.49 25.10
N VAL A 313 2.92 -2.32 25.65
CA VAL A 313 3.10 -3.71 25.19
C VAL A 313 1.98 -4.57 25.80
N PRO A 314 1.15 -5.25 24.98
CA PRO A 314 0.11 -6.15 25.48
C PRO A 314 0.72 -7.42 26.07
N THR A 315 0.19 -7.88 27.20
CA THR A 315 0.65 -9.10 27.89
C THR A 315 -0.38 -10.23 27.84
N ARG A 316 0.05 -11.47 28.09
CA ARG A 316 -0.85 -12.63 28.22
C ARG A 316 -1.80 -12.49 29.40
N ASP A 317 -1.35 -11.92 30.51
CA ASP A 317 -2.19 -11.69 31.71
C ASP A 317 -3.30 -10.68 31.41
N ALA A 318 -2.97 -9.61 30.70
CA ALA A 318 -3.97 -8.65 30.23
C ALA A 318 -4.96 -9.29 29.23
N LEU A 319 -4.48 -10.17 28.34
CA LEU A 319 -5.37 -10.97 27.48
C LEU A 319 -6.32 -11.85 28.32
N ALA A 320 -5.78 -12.61 29.29
CA ALA A 320 -6.63 -13.45 30.14
C ALA A 320 -7.68 -12.63 30.91
N SER A 321 -7.34 -11.40 31.34
CA SER A 321 -8.29 -10.48 31.96
C SER A 321 -9.44 -10.12 31.03
N ILE A 322 -9.16 -9.68 29.80
CA ILE A 322 -10.22 -9.33 28.84
C ILE A 322 -11.08 -10.53 28.40
N LEU A 323 -10.49 -11.73 28.30
CA LEU A 323 -11.22 -12.95 27.98
C LEU A 323 -12.24 -13.31 29.09
N ARG A 324 -11.79 -13.35 30.36
CA ARG A 324 -12.67 -13.61 31.52
C ARG A 324 -13.79 -12.57 31.63
N ARG A 325 -13.48 -11.31 31.36
CA ARG A 325 -14.45 -10.21 31.39
C ARG A 325 -15.40 -10.24 30.19
N ARG A 326 -15.06 -10.98 29.14
CA ARG A 326 -15.76 -10.96 27.85
C ARG A 326 -15.87 -9.52 27.31
N ALA A 327 -14.75 -8.79 27.36
CA ALA A 327 -14.63 -7.46 26.79
C ALA A 327 -14.34 -7.54 25.29
N PHE A 328 -15.13 -6.84 24.46
CA PHE A 328 -15.00 -6.91 23.01
C PHE A 328 -14.82 -5.53 22.37
N ALA A 329 -14.00 -5.48 21.34
CA ALA A 329 -14.04 -4.45 20.32
C ALA A 329 -14.61 -5.08 19.03
N LEU A 330 -15.67 -4.51 18.49
CA LEU A 330 -16.37 -5.02 17.30
C LEU A 330 -16.14 -4.06 16.11
N PRO A 331 -16.03 -4.57 14.87
CA PRO A 331 -15.79 -3.73 13.72
C PRO A 331 -16.91 -2.70 13.51
N PRO A 332 -16.59 -1.56 12.86
CA PRO A 332 -17.60 -0.59 12.52
C PRO A 332 -18.61 -1.15 11.51
N ALA A 333 -19.88 -0.76 11.65
CA ALA A 333 -20.84 -0.94 10.59
C ALA A 333 -20.38 -0.16 9.35
N ARG A 334 -20.67 -0.65 8.15
CA ARG A 334 -20.21 -0.10 6.87
C ARG A 334 -20.42 1.41 6.71
N ALA A 335 -21.55 1.91 7.18
CA ALA A 335 -21.89 3.34 7.12
C ALA A 335 -20.99 4.23 7.99
N ALA A 336 -20.28 3.65 8.96
CA ALA A 336 -19.46 4.38 9.93
C ALA A 336 -17.97 4.50 9.55
N LEU A 337 -17.53 3.87 8.46
CA LEU A 337 -16.13 3.93 7.97
C LEU A 337 -15.66 5.35 7.59
N LYS A 338 -16.57 6.31 7.52
CA LYS A 338 -16.30 7.73 7.16
C LYS A 338 -15.97 8.62 8.36
N ARG A 339 -15.97 8.10 9.61
CA ARG A 339 -15.76 8.91 10.81
C ARG A 339 -14.33 8.79 11.33
N PRO A 340 -13.69 9.88 11.77
CA PRO A 340 -12.42 9.80 12.48
C PRO A 340 -12.60 9.05 13.82
N GLY A 341 -11.59 8.26 14.22
CA GLY A 341 -11.61 7.45 15.42
C GLY A 341 -12.14 6.03 15.22
N PHE A 342 -12.36 5.32 16.32
CA PHE A 342 -12.94 3.97 16.29
C PHE A 342 -14.47 4.06 16.15
N ALA A 343 -14.96 3.82 14.96
CA ALA A 343 -16.38 3.82 14.66
C ALA A 343 -17.10 2.50 15.00
N GLY A 344 -16.36 1.52 15.56
CA GLY A 344 -16.88 0.25 16.01
C GLY A 344 -17.55 0.34 17.37
N ARG A 345 -17.92 -0.82 17.91
CA ARG A 345 -18.61 -0.96 19.20
C ARG A 345 -17.67 -1.55 20.24
N LEU A 346 -17.61 -0.97 21.43
CA LEU A 346 -16.90 -1.51 22.59
C LEU A 346 -17.91 -2.11 23.57
N ILE A 347 -17.66 -3.32 24.07
CA ILE A 347 -18.54 -4.05 24.99
C ILE A 347 -17.74 -4.43 26.24
N ARG A 348 -18.25 -4.10 27.41
CA ARG A 348 -17.64 -4.39 28.74
C ARG A 348 -16.19 -3.91 28.87
N THR A 349 -15.91 -2.75 28.31
CA THR A 349 -14.56 -2.15 28.29
C THR A 349 -14.36 -1.07 29.37
N GLU A 350 -15.36 -0.78 30.17
CA GLU A 350 -15.31 0.23 31.22
C GLU A 350 -14.21 -0.10 32.24
N GLY A 351 -13.35 0.87 32.53
CA GLY A 351 -12.24 0.70 33.47
C GLY A 351 -11.03 -0.07 32.94
N LEU A 352 -11.03 -0.60 31.72
CA LEU A 352 -9.82 -1.17 31.10
C LEU A 352 -8.80 -0.05 30.88
N LYS A 353 -7.53 -0.28 31.21
CA LYS A 353 -6.43 0.67 31.08
C LYS A 353 -5.16 -0.03 30.61
N GLY A 354 -4.22 0.75 30.07
CA GLY A 354 -2.86 0.31 29.76
C GLY A 354 -2.82 -1.01 28.96
N GLU A 355 -2.21 -2.04 29.55
CA GLU A 355 -2.02 -3.34 28.91
C GLU A 355 -3.33 -4.04 28.52
N GLU A 356 -4.40 -3.89 29.30
CA GLU A 356 -5.70 -4.50 28.97
C GLU A 356 -6.31 -3.90 27.70
N ARG A 357 -6.22 -2.56 27.54
CA ARG A 357 -6.68 -1.92 26.30
C ARG A 357 -5.81 -2.30 25.11
N ALA A 358 -4.50 -2.38 25.30
CA ALA A 358 -3.57 -2.85 24.27
C ALA A 358 -3.83 -4.32 23.90
N ALA A 359 -4.11 -5.19 24.87
CA ALA A 359 -4.48 -6.59 24.62
C ALA A 359 -5.82 -6.71 23.88
N LEU A 360 -6.83 -5.90 24.23
CA LEU A 360 -8.10 -5.83 23.53
C LEU A 360 -7.93 -5.40 22.06
N ALA A 361 -7.16 -4.35 21.82
CA ALA A 361 -6.84 -3.86 20.49
C ALA A 361 -6.09 -4.93 19.66
N THR A 362 -5.15 -5.64 20.30
CA THR A 362 -4.38 -6.72 19.67
C THR A 362 -5.26 -7.91 19.31
N ALA A 363 -6.13 -8.36 20.21
CA ALA A 363 -7.10 -9.43 19.97
C ALA A 363 -8.06 -9.06 18.83
N TYR A 364 -8.56 -7.83 18.82
CA TYR A 364 -9.39 -7.30 17.75
C TYR A 364 -8.69 -7.37 16.39
N LEU A 365 -7.44 -6.90 16.29
CA LEU A 365 -6.68 -6.95 15.03
C LEU A 365 -6.45 -8.38 14.57
N ALA A 366 -6.11 -9.31 15.46
CA ALA A 366 -5.92 -10.72 15.13
C ALA A 366 -7.20 -11.35 14.55
N LEU A 367 -8.34 -11.10 15.19
CA LEU A 367 -9.67 -11.58 14.74
C LEU A 367 -10.07 -10.96 13.39
N ARG A 368 -9.82 -9.66 13.20
CA ARG A 368 -10.08 -8.99 11.93
C ARG A 368 -9.21 -9.54 10.80
N THR A 369 -7.93 -9.77 11.07
CA THR A 369 -7.00 -10.36 10.09
C THR A 369 -7.40 -11.79 9.74
N ASP A 370 -7.73 -12.61 10.73
CA ASP A 370 -8.23 -13.96 10.51
C ASP A 370 -9.50 -13.98 9.63
N ARG A 371 -10.45 -13.07 9.90
CA ARG A 371 -11.64 -12.93 9.08
C ARG A 371 -11.28 -12.57 7.63
N ARG A 372 -10.34 -11.63 7.40
CA ARG A 372 -9.92 -11.24 6.04
C ARG A 372 -9.23 -12.38 5.31
N LEU A 373 -8.37 -13.14 5.99
CA LEU A 373 -7.76 -14.35 5.45
C LEU A 373 -8.83 -15.39 5.06
N SER A 374 -9.86 -15.58 5.90
CA SER A 374 -10.99 -16.49 5.61
C SER A 374 -11.82 -16.00 4.42
N ASP A 375 -12.18 -14.72 4.37
CA ASP A 375 -12.95 -14.12 3.28
C ASP A 375 -12.22 -14.33 1.94
N LEU A 376 -10.89 -14.17 1.92
CA LEU A 376 -10.06 -14.42 0.76
C LEU A 376 -9.85 -15.91 0.43
N GLY A 377 -10.13 -16.82 1.34
CA GLY A 377 -9.79 -18.25 1.21
C GLY A 377 -8.28 -18.48 1.19
N ALA A 378 -7.56 -17.69 1.96
CA ALA A 378 -6.11 -17.72 2.05
C ALA A 378 -5.61 -19.04 2.65
N THR A 379 -4.60 -19.63 2.03
CA THR A 379 -3.91 -20.86 2.43
C THR A 379 -2.40 -20.68 2.35
N GLY A 380 -1.64 -21.65 2.89
CA GLY A 380 -0.17 -21.61 2.90
C GLY A 380 0.40 -20.65 3.95
N ASP A 381 1.63 -20.22 3.76
CA ASP A 381 2.33 -19.34 4.69
C ASP A 381 1.65 -17.98 4.86
N ILE A 382 1.62 -17.48 6.09
CA ILE A 382 1.22 -16.11 6.39
C ILE A 382 2.45 -15.29 6.76
N LEU A 383 2.77 -14.32 5.91
CA LEU A 383 3.93 -13.45 6.04
C LEU A 383 3.47 -12.14 6.69
N VAL A 384 3.89 -11.89 7.92
CA VAL A 384 3.52 -10.66 8.66
C VAL A 384 4.64 -9.63 8.50
N ASP A 385 4.29 -8.49 7.91
CA ASP A 385 5.18 -7.37 7.63
C ASP A 385 4.69 -6.09 8.35
N GLY A 386 5.59 -5.16 8.60
CA GLY A 386 5.30 -3.90 9.27
C GLY A 386 5.21 -4.03 10.80
N PRO A 387 4.68 -3.01 11.51
CA PRO A 387 4.68 -2.94 12.98
C PRO A 387 4.06 -4.14 13.71
N LEU A 388 3.08 -4.83 13.11
CA LEU A 388 2.49 -6.01 13.74
C LEU A 388 3.43 -7.21 13.83
N SER A 389 4.48 -7.27 13.01
CA SER A 389 5.49 -8.34 13.10
C SER A 389 6.26 -8.30 14.44
N THR A 390 6.31 -7.15 15.10
CA THR A 390 6.94 -6.96 16.43
C THR A 390 5.97 -7.13 17.61
N ASN A 391 4.67 -7.15 17.35
CA ASN A 391 3.65 -7.41 18.39
C ASN A 391 3.53 -8.93 18.64
N ARG A 392 4.30 -9.43 19.61
CA ARG A 392 4.38 -10.86 19.90
C ARG A 392 3.00 -11.48 20.21
N LEU A 393 2.15 -10.78 20.94
CA LEU A 393 0.80 -11.26 21.27
C LEU A 393 -0.07 -11.38 20.01
N TYR A 394 0.01 -10.41 19.09
CA TYR A 394 -0.70 -10.49 17.81
C TYR A 394 -0.31 -11.72 17.01
N VAL A 395 1.00 -11.96 16.87
CA VAL A 395 1.53 -13.11 16.13
C VAL A 395 1.07 -14.42 16.75
N GLU A 396 1.10 -14.52 18.07
CA GLU A 396 0.64 -15.69 18.83
C GLU A 396 -0.85 -15.95 18.62
N LEU A 397 -1.68 -14.92 18.71
CA LEU A 397 -3.12 -15.02 18.49
C LEU A 397 -3.42 -15.43 17.04
N LEU A 398 -2.75 -14.86 16.06
CA LEU A 398 -2.91 -15.22 14.64
C LEU A 398 -2.51 -16.68 14.39
N ALA A 399 -1.41 -17.16 14.99
CA ALA A 399 -0.98 -18.55 14.90
C ALA A 399 -1.98 -19.51 15.54
N ASN A 400 -2.62 -19.11 16.66
CA ASN A 400 -3.70 -19.88 17.28
C ASN A 400 -4.96 -19.96 16.39
N LEU A 401 -5.28 -18.87 15.69
CA LEU A 401 -6.43 -18.81 14.78
C LEU A 401 -6.21 -19.60 13.49
N ARG A 402 -4.94 -19.81 13.09
CA ARG A 402 -4.50 -20.42 11.82
C ARG A 402 -3.44 -21.50 12.04
N PRO A 403 -3.72 -22.57 12.82
CA PRO A 403 -2.72 -23.57 13.17
C PRO A 403 -2.18 -24.35 11.96
N GLU A 404 -2.92 -24.36 10.85
CA GLU A 404 -2.54 -25.01 9.59
C GLU A 404 -1.64 -24.12 8.69
N CYS A 405 -1.51 -22.83 9.03
CA CYS A 405 -0.74 -21.87 8.23
C CYS A 405 0.51 -21.43 8.99
N PRO A 406 1.73 -21.77 8.53
CA PRO A 406 2.94 -21.28 9.16
C PRO A 406 2.99 -19.74 9.16
N ILE A 407 3.25 -19.15 10.33
CA ILE A 407 3.43 -17.70 10.46
C ILE A 407 4.93 -17.40 10.32
N ARG A 408 5.26 -16.50 9.41
CA ARG A 408 6.61 -16.02 9.19
C ARG A 408 6.67 -14.52 9.40
N LEU A 409 7.61 -14.05 10.18
CA LEU A 409 7.82 -12.64 10.46
C LEU A 409 8.91 -12.08 9.55
N CYS A 410 8.67 -10.91 9.01
CA CYS A 410 9.61 -10.20 8.15
C CYS A 410 10.21 -9.01 8.90
N ASP A 411 11.46 -8.68 8.61
CA ASP A 411 12.04 -7.43 9.11
C ASP A 411 11.28 -6.23 8.49
N VAL A 412 10.75 -5.39 9.37
CA VAL A 412 9.90 -4.21 9.07
C VAL A 412 10.52 -3.25 8.03
N ARG A 413 11.85 -3.27 7.89
CA ARG A 413 12.59 -2.32 7.03
C ARG A 413 12.90 -2.85 5.63
N SER A 414 12.55 -4.09 5.33
CA SER A 414 13.12 -4.79 4.16
C SER A 414 12.23 -4.84 2.92
N GLY A 415 10.91 -4.66 3.02
CA GLY A 415 9.98 -4.89 1.91
C GLY A 415 10.26 -4.01 0.68
N VAL A 416 10.16 -2.70 0.83
CA VAL A 416 10.42 -1.73 -0.27
C VAL A 416 11.87 -1.82 -0.73
N LEU A 417 12.82 -1.89 0.21
CA LEU A 417 14.26 -2.02 -0.10
C LEU A 417 14.54 -3.26 -0.96
N ARG A 418 14.08 -4.42 -0.52
CA ARG A 418 14.30 -5.70 -1.23
C ARG A 418 13.67 -5.70 -2.62
N ALA A 419 12.42 -5.24 -2.73
CA ALA A 419 11.76 -5.13 -4.01
C ALA A 419 12.54 -4.21 -4.96
N SER A 420 12.98 -3.06 -4.48
CA SER A 420 13.74 -2.10 -5.28
C SER A 420 15.08 -2.66 -5.75
N LEU A 421 15.79 -3.40 -4.91
CA LEU A 421 17.02 -4.09 -5.31
C LEU A 421 16.74 -5.11 -6.44
N VAL A 422 15.65 -5.88 -6.32
CA VAL A 422 15.26 -6.84 -7.37
C VAL A 422 14.88 -6.12 -8.67
N LEU A 423 14.11 -5.04 -8.58
CA LEU A 423 13.77 -4.24 -9.76
C LEU A 423 15.02 -3.68 -10.44
N ALA A 424 16.06 -3.36 -9.68
CA ALA A 424 17.36 -2.94 -10.20
C ALA A 424 18.23 -4.10 -10.74
N GLY A 425 17.72 -5.35 -10.73
CA GLY A 425 18.43 -6.52 -11.22
C GLY A 425 19.39 -7.16 -10.20
N ILE A 426 19.36 -6.69 -8.96
CA ILE A 426 20.16 -7.25 -7.86
C ILE A 426 19.41 -8.45 -7.27
N ARG A 427 20.10 -9.56 -7.06
CA ARG A 427 19.54 -10.71 -6.33
C ARG A 427 19.76 -10.49 -4.82
N PRO A 428 18.74 -10.03 -4.08
CA PRO A 428 18.89 -9.90 -2.64
C PRO A 428 19.06 -11.30 -2.02
N ARG A 429 19.78 -11.38 -0.90
CA ARG A 429 19.79 -12.60 -0.08
C ARG A 429 18.34 -13.01 0.22
N ALA A 430 18.11 -14.32 0.41
CA ALA A 430 16.81 -14.80 0.84
C ALA A 430 16.33 -13.98 2.05
N ALA A 431 15.01 -13.69 2.12
CA ALA A 431 14.50 -13.01 3.31
C ALA A 431 14.78 -13.88 4.52
N ASP A 432 15.37 -13.29 5.55
CA ASP A 432 15.44 -13.93 6.85
C ASP A 432 14.04 -13.88 7.44
N TYR A 433 13.32 -14.99 7.26
CA TYR A 433 12.03 -15.18 7.92
C TYR A 433 12.24 -15.80 9.27
N PHE A 434 11.78 -15.15 10.31
CA PHE A 434 11.69 -15.77 11.62
C PHE A 434 10.42 -16.61 11.66
N HIS A 435 10.59 -17.93 11.78
CA HIS A 435 9.46 -18.83 12.02
C HIS A 435 8.91 -18.62 13.42
N PHE A 436 7.62 -18.32 13.51
CA PHE A 436 6.96 -18.31 14.80
C PHE A 436 6.40 -19.71 15.09
N ALA A 437 6.97 -20.36 16.12
CA ALA A 437 6.46 -21.62 16.64
C ALA A 437 5.45 -21.34 17.75
N LEU A 438 4.25 -21.86 17.60
CA LEU A 438 3.21 -21.77 18.63
C LEU A 438 3.59 -22.68 19.80
N ALA A 439 3.79 -22.11 20.99
CA ALA A 439 4.14 -22.89 22.19
C ALA A 439 2.92 -23.61 22.77
N ASP A 440 1.77 -22.90 22.87
CA ASP A 440 0.54 -23.42 23.51
C ASP A 440 -0.71 -22.99 22.76
N ARG A 441 -1.72 -23.84 22.72
CA ARG A 441 -3.05 -23.50 22.22
C ARG A 441 -3.84 -22.71 23.26
N LEU A 442 -4.38 -21.57 22.86
CA LEU A 442 -5.22 -20.72 23.68
C LEU A 442 -6.73 -21.09 23.50
N HIS A 443 -7.16 -22.16 24.14
CA HIS A 443 -8.55 -22.66 24.00
C HIS A 443 -9.60 -21.60 24.35
N GLU A 444 -9.37 -20.78 25.40
CA GLU A 444 -10.27 -19.70 25.80
C GLU A 444 -10.41 -18.64 24.71
N PHE A 445 -9.35 -18.39 23.95
CA PHE A 445 -9.40 -17.44 22.84
C PHE A 445 -10.25 -17.95 21.67
N MET A 446 -10.32 -19.26 21.44
CA MET A 446 -11.20 -19.83 20.42
C MET A 446 -12.68 -19.67 20.79
N ALA A 447 -13.04 -19.85 22.06
CA ALA A 447 -14.38 -19.56 22.56
C ALA A 447 -14.73 -18.07 22.43
N TYR A 448 -13.79 -17.20 22.76
CA TYR A 448 -13.92 -15.75 22.60
C TYR A 448 -14.10 -15.36 21.12
N LYS A 449 -13.37 -15.99 20.17
CA LYS A 449 -13.56 -15.81 18.73
C LYS A 449 -14.99 -16.12 18.30
N SER A 450 -15.56 -17.25 18.76
CA SER A 450 -16.93 -17.63 18.40
C SER A 450 -17.91 -16.54 18.81
N GLU A 451 -17.88 -16.10 20.06
CA GLU A 451 -18.75 -15.03 20.56
C GLU A 451 -18.52 -13.70 19.84
N TRP A 452 -17.25 -13.34 19.59
CA TRP A 452 -16.91 -12.15 18.83
C TRP A 452 -17.52 -12.19 17.42
N THR A 453 -17.46 -13.35 16.76
CA THR A 453 -18.01 -13.53 15.41
C THR A 453 -19.53 -13.33 15.40
N ASP A 454 -20.24 -13.94 16.36
CA ASP A 454 -21.69 -13.80 16.48
C ASP A 454 -22.12 -12.34 16.75
N LEU A 455 -21.34 -11.63 17.57
CA LEU A 455 -21.59 -10.21 17.88
C LEU A 455 -21.23 -9.25 16.73
N ALA A 456 -20.18 -9.58 15.97
CA ALA A 456 -19.69 -8.74 14.87
C ALA A 456 -20.48 -8.95 13.57
N TYR A 457 -20.99 -10.16 13.35
CA TYR A 457 -21.65 -10.58 12.10
C TYR A 457 -22.90 -11.41 12.37
N PRO A 458 -23.94 -10.83 12.97
CA PRO A 458 -25.08 -11.57 13.50
C PRO A 458 -25.96 -12.29 12.45
N HIS A 459 -25.65 -12.23 11.17
CA HIS A 459 -26.44 -12.83 10.08
C HIS A 459 -25.58 -13.38 8.93
N THR A 460 -24.36 -13.82 9.19
CA THR A 460 -23.50 -14.46 8.17
C THR A 460 -23.47 -15.98 8.32
#